data_5b7e9903d7e5b3bb863a616284ac0d61
#
_entry.id   5b7e9903d7e5b3bb863a616284ac0d61
#
_cell.length_a   1.000
_cell.length_b   1.000
_cell.length_c   1.000
_cell.angle_alpha   90.00
_cell.angle_beta   90.00
_cell.angle_gamma   90.00
#
_symmetry.space_group_name_H-M   'P 1'
#
loop_
_entity.id
_entity.type
_entity.pdbx_description
1 polymer ?
#
loop_
_entity_poly.entity_id
_entity_poly.type
_entity_poly.pdbx_seq_one_letter_code
_entity_poly.pdbx_strand_id
1 'polypeptide(L)'
;DDNIVITQCSDSYIFMEEDGIPTVRNRKETSYEATRMGTALQPYTYYGEFISLDGASAKGGGKAEYKSITPENVFFDDSKICFFNINLDRKGKKTEVTFKRTFHDLHYFTRIYLGEDYFIKTKQITFIIPQSLSHFRLTERNFTPSIHCERGINSAGDSLFTYTVTDMPAMKDEKHMPTSGKIYPHILITGSFKDVHDMYRWSNGLAQVDCNIPELDSLLAEITEGCRTDMEKIRNTYAWVQQNIRYIAFEAGILGHKPDTPAEVLRKRYGDCKGMAILLRTLLKAQ
;
A
#
# COMPACT_ATOMS: atom_id res chain seq x y z
N ASP A 1 11.35 -25.69 8.78
CA ASP A 1 12.80 -25.83 8.54
C ASP A 1 13.25 -24.76 7.58
N ASP A 2 13.60 -23.61 8.14
CA ASP A 2 14.03 -22.50 7.32
C ASP A 2 15.50 -22.73 6.91
N ASN A 3 15.75 -22.84 5.60
CA ASN A 3 17.11 -22.95 5.05
C ASN A 3 17.91 -21.65 5.22
N ILE A 4 17.24 -20.59 5.67
CA ILE A 4 17.75 -19.25 5.90
C ILE A 4 17.26 -18.76 7.25
N VAL A 5 18.10 -18.00 7.93
CA VAL A 5 17.74 -17.29 9.15
C VAL A 5 18.15 -15.81 9.02
N ILE A 6 17.32 -14.92 9.50
CA ILE A 6 17.66 -13.53 9.72
C ILE A 6 18.41 -13.44 11.04
N THR A 7 19.72 -13.17 10.98
CA THR A 7 20.55 -13.06 12.17
C THR A 7 20.38 -11.72 12.85
N GLN A 8 20.20 -10.66 12.04
CA GLN A 8 19.96 -9.30 12.50
C GLN A 8 19.14 -8.53 11.46
N CYS A 9 18.17 -7.75 11.91
CA CYS A 9 17.46 -6.79 11.07
C CYS A 9 17.35 -5.45 11.80
N SER A 10 17.68 -4.37 11.11
CA SER A 10 17.42 -2.99 11.55
C SER A 10 16.46 -2.34 10.59
N ASP A 11 15.32 -1.87 11.09
CA ASP A 11 14.25 -1.30 10.29
C ASP A 11 13.81 0.04 10.90
N SER A 12 14.18 1.15 10.28
CA SER A 12 13.93 2.49 10.81
C SER A 12 12.92 3.25 9.98
N TYR A 13 12.01 3.95 10.66
CA TYR A 13 10.96 4.79 10.09
C TYR A 13 11.07 6.19 10.70
N ILE A 14 11.47 7.17 9.89
CA ILE A 14 11.64 8.56 10.31
C ILE A 14 10.52 9.38 9.68
N PHE A 15 9.60 9.84 10.52
CA PHE A 15 8.54 10.76 10.12
C PHE A 15 9.14 12.13 9.89
N MET A 16 8.73 12.77 8.81
CA MET A 16 9.19 14.08 8.38
C MET A 16 8.01 14.87 7.86
N GLU A 17 8.16 16.18 7.84
CA GLU A 17 7.20 17.10 7.25
C GLU A 17 7.96 17.98 6.24
N GLU A 18 7.59 17.88 4.98
CA GLU A 18 8.14 18.68 3.89
C GLU A 18 6.99 19.50 3.28
N ASP A 19 7.08 20.83 3.34
CA ASP A 19 6.04 21.76 2.85
C ASP A 19 4.63 21.47 3.41
N GLY A 20 4.54 21.08 4.68
CA GLY A 20 3.28 20.74 5.35
C GLY A 20 2.71 19.37 4.98
N ILE A 21 3.43 18.56 4.21
CA ILE A 21 3.04 17.20 3.82
C ILE A 21 3.85 16.20 4.65
N PRO A 22 3.20 15.35 5.46
CA PRO A 22 3.89 14.34 6.21
C PRO A 22 4.36 13.19 5.30
N THR A 23 5.61 12.79 5.47
CA THR A 23 6.25 11.66 4.78
C THR A 23 6.97 10.77 5.77
N VAL A 24 7.34 9.53 5.37
CA VAL A 24 8.15 8.64 6.20
C VAL A 24 9.30 8.09 5.37
N ARG A 25 10.53 8.35 5.81
CA ARG A 25 11.72 7.68 5.27
C ARG A 25 11.97 6.37 6.01
N ASN A 26 12.14 5.32 5.25
CA ASN A 26 12.44 3.98 5.75
C ASN A 26 13.81 3.51 5.29
N ARG A 27 14.57 2.93 6.22
CA ARG A 27 15.77 2.16 5.91
C ARG A 27 15.66 0.81 6.61
N LYS A 28 15.64 -0.25 5.81
CA LYS A 28 15.66 -1.64 6.30
C LYS A 28 16.96 -2.31 5.88
N GLU A 29 17.71 -2.79 6.85
CA GLU A 29 18.96 -3.51 6.68
C GLU A 29 18.83 -4.88 7.32
N THR A 30 19.01 -5.95 6.53
CA THR A 30 18.75 -7.31 6.97
C THR A 30 19.96 -8.20 6.67
N SER A 31 20.48 -8.85 7.70
CA SER A 31 21.56 -9.85 7.62
C SER A 31 20.97 -11.24 7.62
N TYR A 32 21.28 -12.01 6.58
CA TYR A 32 20.82 -13.37 6.37
C TYR A 32 21.98 -14.35 6.51
N GLU A 33 21.71 -15.54 7.01
CA GLU A 33 22.65 -16.65 7.10
C GLU A 33 22.01 -17.94 6.61
N ALA A 34 22.71 -18.69 5.75
CA ALA A 34 22.27 -19.99 5.30
C ALA A 34 22.46 -21.04 6.39
N THR A 35 21.43 -21.81 6.68
CA THR A 35 21.48 -22.96 7.62
C THR A 35 21.84 -24.25 6.91
N ARG A 36 21.77 -24.27 5.59
CA ARG A 36 22.10 -25.41 4.70
C ARG A 36 22.95 -24.96 3.51
N MET A 37 23.53 -25.90 2.81
CA MET A 37 24.28 -25.69 1.59
C MET A 37 23.34 -25.51 0.39
N GLY A 38 23.73 -24.69 -0.58
CA GLY A 38 23.02 -24.54 -1.85
C GLY A 38 21.66 -23.84 -1.70
N THR A 39 21.57 -22.83 -0.86
CA THR A 39 20.31 -22.12 -0.59
C THR A 39 20.20 -20.86 -1.45
N ALA A 40 19.08 -20.71 -2.14
CA ALA A 40 18.72 -19.49 -2.85
C ALA A 40 17.95 -18.54 -1.92
N LEU A 41 18.34 -17.28 -1.90
CA LEU A 41 17.71 -16.19 -1.16
C LEU A 41 17.24 -15.13 -2.15
N GLN A 42 15.98 -14.71 -2.02
CA GLN A 42 15.40 -13.65 -2.84
C GLN A 42 14.76 -12.57 -1.96
N PRO A 43 15.57 -11.71 -1.32
CA PRO A 43 15.06 -10.60 -0.54
C PRO A 43 14.46 -9.54 -1.48
N TYR A 44 13.33 -8.99 -1.09
CA TYR A 44 12.56 -8.06 -1.92
C TYR A 44 11.94 -6.92 -1.12
N THR A 45 11.52 -5.89 -1.84
CA THR A 45 10.68 -4.81 -1.31
C THR A 45 9.71 -4.31 -2.37
N TYR A 46 8.52 -3.89 -1.92
CA TYR A 46 7.51 -3.26 -2.78
C TYR A 46 7.72 -1.75 -2.84
N TYR A 47 7.42 -1.18 -4.00
CA TYR A 47 7.35 0.26 -4.23
C TYR A 47 6.31 0.55 -5.34
N GLY A 48 5.89 1.80 -5.50
CA GLY A 48 4.85 2.19 -6.46
C GLY A 48 4.48 3.66 -6.30
N GLU A 49 3.24 4.00 -6.58
CA GLU A 49 2.73 5.38 -6.57
C GLU A 49 3.01 6.12 -5.25
N PHE A 50 2.75 5.50 -4.11
CA PHE A 50 2.88 6.14 -2.79
C PHE A 50 4.17 5.83 -2.06
N ILE A 51 5.01 4.98 -2.64
CA ILE A 51 6.24 4.51 -2.02
C ILE A 51 7.36 4.55 -3.05
N SER A 52 8.27 5.51 -2.96
CA SER A 52 9.48 5.50 -3.78
C SER A 52 10.52 4.53 -3.23
N LEU A 53 11.29 3.93 -4.14
CA LEU A 53 12.49 3.18 -3.81
C LEU A 53 13.71 4.09 -4.01
N ASP A 54 14.33 4.51 -2.91
CA ASP A 54 15.42 5.49 -2.90
C ASP A 54 16.80 4.79 -2.98
N GLY A 55 16.83 3.48 -2.74
CA GLY A 55 18.05 2.70 -2.87
C GLY A 55 17.87 1.24 -2.50
N ALA A 56 18.65 0.40 -3.16
CA ALA A 56 18.73 -1.02 -2.88
C ALA A 56 20.19 -1.49 -3.06
N SER A 57 20.70 -2.27 -2.11
CA SER A 57 22.04 -2.84 -2.18
C SER A 57 22.15 -4.17 -1.47
N ALA A 58 23.05 -5.04 -1.93
CA ALA A 58 23.33 -6.33 -1.30
C ALA A 58 24.84 -6.56 -1.23
N LYS A 59 25.37 -6.92 -0.05
CA LYS A 59 26.77 -7.28 0.13
C LYS A 59 27.02 -8.71 -0.34
N GLY A 60 27.89 -8.88 -1.30
CA GLY A 60 28.22 -10.20 -1.86
C GLY A 60 27.09 -10.85 -2.68
N GLY A 61 26.10 -10.07 -3.06
CA GLY A 61 24.95 -10.48 -3.87
C GLY A 61 24.91 -9.81 -5.24
N GLY A 62 23.99 -10.26 -6.10
CA GLY A 62 23.79 -9.77 -7.46
C GLY A 62 23.36 -8.31 -7.57
N LYS A 63 23.03 -7.91 -8.78
CA LYS A 63 22.41 -6.60 -9.04
C LYS A 63 20.95 -6.61 -8.58
N ALA A 64 20.45 -5.44 -8.19
CA ALA A 64 19.03 -5.25 -7.97
C ALA A 64 18.24 -5.46 -9.28
N GLU A 65 17.22 -6.26 -9.21
CA GLU A 65 16.28 -6.52 -10.29
C GLU A 65 14.93 -5.89 -9.98
N TYR A 66 14.21 -5.48 -11.04
CA TYR A 66 12.97 -4.74 -10.91
C TYR A 66 11.90 -5.40 -11.76
N LYS A 67 10.70 -5.56 -11.22
CA LYS A 67 9.57 -6.17 -11.94
C LYS A 67 8.26 -5.49 -11.54
N SER A 68 7.40 -5.25 -12.50
CA SER A 68 5.98 -4.92 -12.22
C SER A 68 5.26 -6.18 -11.76
N ILE A 69 4.41 -6.05 -10.76
CA ILE A 69 3.60 -7.14 -10.24
C ILE A 69 2.15 -6.78 -10.50
N THR A 70 1.46 -7.66 -11.23
CA THR A 70 0.01 -7.61 -11.35
C THR A 70 -0.50 -8.89 -10.69
N PRO A 71 -1.17 -8.80 -9.52
CA PRO A 71 -1.78 -9.96 -8.89
C PRO A 71 -2.76 -10.67 -9.82
N GLU A 72 -2.92 -11.98 -9.66
CA GLU A 72 -3.97 -12.71 -10.35
C GLU A 72 -5.34 -12.09 -10.05
N ASN A 73 -6.16 -11.90 -11.09
CA ASN A 73 -7.48 -11.26 -11.05
C ASN A 73 -7.50 -9.73 -10.81
N VAL A 74 -6.36 -9.05 -10.85
CA VAL A 74 -6.29 -7.58 -10.85
C VAL A 74 -5.97 -7.10 -12.26
N PHE A 75 -6.81 -6.23 -12.82
CA PHE A 75 -6.61 -5.73 -14.19
C PHE A 75 -5.42 -4.77 -14.29
N PHE A 76 -5.21 -3.95 -13.28
CA PHE A 76 -4.13 -2.98 -13.21
C PHE A 76 -3.67 -2.79 -11.76
N ASP A 77 -2.36 -2.85 -11.56
CA ASP A 77 -1.67 -2.48 -10.33
C ASP A 77 -0.35 -1.83 -10.74
N ASP A 78 -0.03 -0.68 -10.19
CA ASP A 78 1.26 -0.01 -10.41
C ASP A 78 2.34 -0.53 -9.46
N SER A 79 2.01 -1.49 -8.61
CA SER A 79 2.95 -2.11 -7.68
C SER A 79 4.13 -2.73 -8.42
N LYS A 80 5.29 -2.40 -7.93
CA LYS A 80 6.58 -2.89 -8.42
C LYS A 80 7.33 -3.55 -7.27
N ILE A 81 8.18 -4.48 -7.64
CA ILE A 81 9.08 -5.15 -6.71
C ILE A 81 10.53 -4.91 -7.13
N CYS A 82 11.36 -4.60 -6.16
CA CYS A 82 12.80 -4.66 -6.28
C CYS A 82 13.31 -5.85 -5.48
N PHE A 83 14.12 -6.69 -6.07
CA PHE A 83 14.62 -7.90 -5.44
C PHE A 83 16.07 -8.21 -5.85
N PHE A 84 16.69 -9.11 -5.09
CA PHE A 84 18.02 -9.66 -5.40
C PHE A 84 17.92 -11.17 -5.52
N ASN A 85 18.66 -11.75 -6.46
CA ASN A 85 18.89 -13.18 -6.55
C ASN A 85 20.27 -13.49 -5.96
N ILE A 86 20.30 -14.10 -4.76
CA ILE A 86 21.52 -14.37 -4.00
C ILE A 86 21.65 -15.87 -3.79
N ASN A 87 22.76 -16.44 -4.20
CA ASN A 87 23.08 -17.85 -3.94
C ASN A 87 24.00 -17.96 -2.72
N LEU A 88 23.53 -18.66 -1.70
CA LEU A 88 24.29 -19.00 -0.51
C LEU A 88 24.78 -20.46 -0.66
N ASP A 89 25.96 -20.62 -1.25
CA ASP A 89 26.55 -21.91 -1.69
C ASP A 89 26.93 -22.85 -0.55
N ARG A 90 27.09 -22.34 0.68
CA ARG A 90 27.50 -23.13 1.85
C ARG A 90 26.76 -22.72 3.12
N LYS A 91 26.62 -23.67 4.04
CA LYS A 91 26.11 -23.42 5.40
C LYS A 91 26.96 -22.35 6.10
N GLY A 92 26.33 -21.44 6.81
CA GLY A 92 26.97 -20.32 7.52
C GLY A 92 27.39 -19.16 6.63
N LYS A 93 27.14 -19.23 5.29
CA LYS A 93 27.37 -18.07 4.42
C LYS A 93 26.37 -16.97 4.74
N LYS A 94 26.88 -15.75 4.83
CA LYS A 94 26.11 -14.56 5.20
C LYS A 94 26.03 -13.59 4.03
N THR A 95 24.96 -12.82 4.01
CA THR A 95 24.77 -11.64 3.17
C THR A 95 23.99 -10.58 3.92
N GLU A 96 24.11 -9.34 3.50
CA GLU A 96 23.34 -8.23 4.05
C GLU A 96 22.68 -7.48 2.91
N VAL A 97 21.41 -7.17 3.08
CA VAL A 97 20.61 -6.45 2.08
C VAL A 97 20.02 -5.20 2.72
N THR A 98 20.13 -4.09 2.03
CA THR A 98 19.56 -2.80 2.45
C THR A 98 18.59 -2.31 1.40
N PHE A 99 17.38 -1.94 1.86
CA PHE A 99 16.40 -1.19 1.10
C PHE A 99 16.16 0.17 1.76
N LYS A 100 16.04 1.22 0.93
CA LYS A 100 15.67 2.56 1.37
C LYS A 100 14.44 2.99 0.59
N ARG A 101 13.43 3.48 1.29
CA ARG A 101 12.13 3.88 0.71
C ARG A 101 11.65 5.18 1.34
N THR A 102 10.81 5.89 0.62
CA THR A 102 10.03 7.02 1.16
C THR A 102 8.55 6.78 0.91
N PHE A 103 7.77 6.85 1.96
CA PHE A 103 6.30 6.83 1.91
C PHE A 103 5.82 8.26 1.77
N HIS A 104 5.20 8.59 0.64
CA HIS A 104 4.79 9.95 0.29
C HIS A 104 3.37 10.28 0.71
N ASP A 105 2.50 9.27 0.86
CA ASP A 105 1.13 9.46 1.33
C ASP A 105 0.84 8.57 2.54
N LEU A 106 0.78 9.19 3.72
CA LEU A 106 0.60 8.46 4.98
C LEU A 106 -0.83 7.97 5.21
N HIS A 107 -1.81 8.30 4.34
CA HIS A 107 -3.13 7.66 4.36
C HIS A 107 -3.02 6.16 4.06
N TYR A 108 -1.98 5.74 3.33
CA TYR A 108 -1.68 4.35 2.99
C TYR A 108 -0.60 3.71 3.87
N PHE A 109 0.04 4.49 4.76
CA PHE A 109 1.04 4.00 5.71
C PHE A 109 0.38 3.65 7.04
N THR A 110 -0.32 2.51 7.09
CA THR A 110 -1.24 2.17 8.19
C THR A 110 -0.79 1.01 9.05
N ARG A 111 0.17 0.19 8.57
CA ARG A 111 0.55 -1.04 9.29
C ARG A 111 1.98 -1.47 8.96
N ILE A 112 2.70 -1.87 10.01
CA ILE A 112 4.02 -2.51 9.90
C ILE A 112 3.99 -3.83 10.67
N TYR A 113 4.24 -4.94 9.97
CA TYR A 113 4.41 -6.25 10.58
C TYR A 113 5.81 -6.40 11.18
N LEU A 114 5.90 -7.07 12.32
CA LEU A 114 7.17 -7.30 13.01
C LEU A 114 7.86 -8.57 12.52
N GLY A 115 7.09 -9.55 12.05
CA GLY A 115 7.60 -10.78 11.47
C GLY A 115 8.17 -10.60 10.06
N GLU A 116 8.85 -11.62 9.57
CA GLU A 116 9.45 -11.71 8.23
C GLU A 116 9.19 -13.10 7.64
N ASP A 117 9.54 -13.30 6.39
CA ASP A 117 9.38 -14.59 5.68
C ASP A 117 10.34 -15.68 6.20
N TYR A 118 11.32 -15.32 7.03
CA TYR A 118 12.31 -16.21 7.64
C TYR A 118 12.33 -16.06 9.16
N PHE A 119 12.83 -17.08 9.85
CA PHE A 119 13.06 -17.00 11.29
C PHE A 119 13.99 -15.83 11.63
N ILE A 120 13.63 -15.05 12.64
CA ILE A 120 14.36 -13.86 13.08
C ILE A 120 15.05 -14.19 14.40
N LYS A 121 16.38 -14.08 14.46
CA LYS A 121 17.12 -14.10 15.75
C LYS A 121 16.94 -12.78 16.49
N THR A 122 17.21 -11.67 15.82
CA THR A 122 17.04 -10.33 16.40
C THR A 122 16.60 -9.34 15.33
N LYS A 123 15.55 -8.58 15.63
CA LYS A 123 15.12 -7.44 14.80
C LYS A 123 14.84 -6.24 15.69
N GLN A 124 15.34 -5.10 15.28
CA GLN A 124 15.02 -3.81 15.88
C GLN A 124 14.24 -2.95 14.89
N ILE A 125 13.10 -2.46 15.33
CA ILE A 125 12.26 -1.54 14.54
C ILE A 125 12.20 -0.23 15.30
N THR A 126 12.58 0.87 14.65
CA THR A 126 12.65 2.20 15.28
C THR A 126 11.73 3.17 14.55
N PHE A 127 10.89 3.88 15.30
CA PHE A 127 10.10 5.01 14.82
C PHE A 127 10.60 6.29 15.47
N ILE A 128 10.83 7.31 14.66
CA ILE A 128 11.16 8.67 15.10
C ILE A 128 10.05 9.58 14.62
N ILE A 129 9.32 10.21 15.55
CA ILE A 129 8.16 11.06 15.26
C ILE A 129 8.43 12.45 15.82
N PRO A 130 8.61 13.47 14.95
CA PRO A 130 8.86 14.85 15.39
C PRO A 130 7.63 15.43 16.09
N GLN A 131 7.84 16.49 16.89
CA GLN A 131 6.76 17.11 17.64
C GLN A 131 5.62 17.64 16.76
N SER A 132 5.94 18.14 15.56
CA SER A 132 4.93 18.61 14.58
C SER A 132 3.97 17.51 14.14
N LEU A 133 4.41 16.24 14.16
CA LEU A 133 3.64 15.06 13.81
C LEU A 133 3.22 14.21 15.03
N SER A 134 3.24 14.78 16.23
CA SER A 134 2.90 14.08 17.48
C SER A 134 1.46 13.55 17.56
N HIS A 135 0.62 13.91 16.61
CA HIS A 135 -0.74 13.37 16.47
C HIS A 135 -0.76 11.95 15.90
N PHE A 136 0.31 11.48 15.24
CA PHE A 136 0.43 10.07 14.85
C PHE A 136 0.54 9.17 16.07
N ARG A 137 -0.13 8.03 16.00
CA ARG A 137 -0.18 7.03 17.09
C ARG A 137 0.27 5.68 16.56
N LEU A 138 1.07 4.99 17.38
CA LEU A 138 1.49 3.62 17.17
C LEU A 138 0.69 2.73 18.14
N THR A 139 -0.08 1.79 17.60
CA THR A 139 -0.89 0.85 18.39
C THR A 139 -0.42 -0.57 18.13
N GLU A 140 0.03 -1.21 19.19
CA GLU A 140 0.55 -2.58 19.19
C GLU A 140 -0.59 -3.59 19.07
N ARG A 141 -0.45 -4.59 18.22
CA ARG A 141 -1.42 -5.65 17.99
C ARG A 141 -0.75 -7.01 17.93
N ASN A 142 -1.37 -8.00 18.58
CA ASN A 142 -0.94 -9.41 18.63
C ASN A 142 0.50 -9.59 19.13
N PHE A 143 0.96 -8.73 20.04
CA PHE A 143 2.31 -8.82 20.59
C PHE A 143 2.46 -10.07 21.44
N THR A 144 3.63 -10.65 21.38
CA THR A 144 4.07 -11.81 22.18
C THR A 144 5.14 -11.38 23.19
N PRO A 145 5.44 -12.18 24.22
CA PRO A 145 6.50 -11.87 25.18
C PRO A 145 7.90 -11.69 24.60
N SER A 146 8.13 -12.15 23.35
CA SER A 146 9.40 -11.96 22.61
C SER A 146 9.55 -10.57 21.99
N ILE A 147 8.58 -9.68 22.18
CA ILE A 147 8.58 -8.32 21.63
C ILE A 147 8.63 -7.32 22.79
N HIS A 148 9.66 -6.51 22.84
CA HIS A 148 9.84 -5.45 23.83
C HIS A 148 9.76 -4.09 23.15
N CYS A 149 9.12 -3.11 23.80
CA CYS A 149 9.03 -1.73 23.34
C CYS A 149 9.68 -0.80 24.36
N GLU A 150 10.65 -0.04 23.91
CA GLU A 150 11.21 1.10 24.66
C GLU A 150 10.72 2.39 24.05
N ARG A 151 10.35 3.35 24.90
CA ARG A 151 9.87 4.66 24.50
C ARG A 151 10.73 5.73 25.13
N GLY A 152 11.09 6.75 24.34
CA GLY A 152 11.93 7.83 24.80
C GLY A 152 11.77 9.07 23.94
N ILE A 153 12.66 10.00 24.17
CA ILE A 153 12.79 11.25 23.41
C ILE A 153 14.25 11.33 22.98
N ASN A 154 14.51 11.61 21.71
CA ASN A 154 15.87 11.79 21.21
C ASN A 154 16.41 13.19 21.57
N SER A 155 17.67 13.45 21.25
CA SER A 155 18.33 14.74 21.51
C SER A 155 17.69 15.95 20.77
N ALA A 156 16.93 15.69 19.72
CA ALA A 156 16.19 16.72 18.97
C ALA A 156 14.80 17.00 19.57
N GLY A 157 14.37 16.24 20.59
CA GLY A 157 13.05 16.36 21.21
C GLY A 157 11.95 15.53 20.52
N ASP A 158 12.31 14.67 19.55
CA ASP A 158 11.35 13.82 18.84
C ASP A 158 11.03 12.57 19.65
N SER A 159 9.80 12.09 19.55
CA SER A 159 9.39 10.82 20.15
C SER A 159 10.11 9.65 19.47
N LEU A 160 10.74 8.81 20.29
CA LEU A 160 11.48 7.63 19.86
C LEU A 160 10.79 6.37 20.38
N PHE A 161 10.46 5.45 19.49
CA PHE A 161 9.92 4.12 19.81
C PHE A 161 10.87 3.08 19.25
N THR A 162 11.35 2.17 20.08
CA THR A 162 12.22 1.08 19.66
C THR A 162 11.59 -0.24 20.06
N TYR A 163 11.24 -1.04 19.06
CA TYR A 163 10.71 -2.39 19.23
C TYR A 163 11.80 -3.40 18.95
N THR A 164 12.09 -4.25 19.92
CA THR A 164 13.05 -5.34 19.79
C THR A 164 12.31 -6.66 19.76
N VAL A 165 12.55 -7.43 18.71
CA VAL A 165 11.99 -8.76 18.46
C VAL A 165 13.12 -9.77 18.57
N THR A 166 12.92 -10.85 19.31
CA THR A 166 13.88 -11.94 19.46
C THR A 166 13.23 -13.29 19.21
N ASP A 167 13.96 -14.20 18.53
CA ASP A 167 13.58 -15.59 18.29
C ASP A 167 12.15 -15.75 17.76
N MET A 168 11.80 -14.95 16.72
CA MET A 168 10.48 -14.96 16.13
C MET A 168 10.42 -15.93 14.94
N PRO A 169 9.46 -16.86 14.92
CA PRO A 169 9.20 -17.74 13.77
C PRO A 169 8.84 -16.95 12.51
N ALA A 170 9.16 -17.51 11.35
CA ALA A 170 8.74 -16.98 10.06
C ALA A 170 7.22 -16.84 9.96
N MET A 171 6.76 -15.76 9.34
CA MET A 171 5.36 -15.64 8.93
C MET A 171 5.11 -16.60 7.77
N LYS A 172 4.05 -17.38 7.85
CA LYS A 172 3.66 -18.35 6.81
C LYS A 172 2.20 -18.15 6.46
N ASP A 173 1.93 -18.15 5.17
CA ASP A 173 0.55 -18.21 4.71
C ASP A 173 0.07 -19.65 4.67
N GLU A 174 -1.06 -19.92 5.31
CA GLU A 174 -1.71 -21.23 5.32
C GLU A 174 -3.09 -21.15 4.69
N LYS A 175 -3.47 -22.19 3.97
CA LYS A 175 -4.80 -22.24 3.35
C LYS A 175 -5.90 -22.11 4.41
N HIS A 176 -6.84 -21.19 4.19
CA HIS A 176 -7.95 -20.88 5.10
C HIS A 176 -7.58 -20.21 6.45
N MET A 177 -6.34 -19.74 6.62
CA MET A 177 -6.02 -18.94 7.80
C MET A 177 -6.77 -17.60 7.80
N PRO A 178 -7.06 -17.00 8.96
CA PRO A 178 -7.53 -15.62 9.05
C PRO A 178 -6.51 -14.65 8.45
N THR A 179 -6.96 -13.44 8.11
CA THR A 179 -6.05 -12.41 7.59
C THR A 179 -4.86 -12.17 8.52
N SER A 180 -3.68 -11.93 7.95
CA SER A 180 -2.40 -11.74 8.66
C SER A 180 -2.50 -10.74 9.81
N GLY A 181 -3.32 -9.69 9.69
CA GLY A 181 -3.57 -8.70 10.75
C GLY A 181 -4.31 -9.23 11.98
N LYS A 182 -4.93 -10.42 11.93
CA LYS A 182 -5.53 -11.07 13.09
C LYS A 182 -4.57 -11.99 13.84
N ILE A 183 -3.49 -12.40 13.17
CA ILE A 183 -2.58 -13.44 13.67
C ILE A 183 -1.21 -12.86 14.04
N TYR A 184 -0.60 -12.13 13.11
CA TYR A 184 0.80 -11.71 13.26
C TYR A 184 0.95 -10.41 14.03
N PRO A 185 2.02 -10.30 14.84
CA PRO A 185 2.37 -9.08 15.54
C PRO A 185 2.60 -7.93 14.56
N HIS A 186 1.93 -6.81 14.80
CA HIS A 186 2.06 -5.63 13.97
C HIS A 186 1.79 -4.35 14.75
N ILE A 187 2.22 -3.25 14.19
CA ILE A 187 1.96 -1.89 14.67
C ILE A 187 0.97 -1.26 13.71
N LEU A 188 -0.18 -0.82 14.24
CA LEU A 188 -1.11 0.05 13.51
C LEU A 188 -0.65 1.49 13.69
N ILE A 189 -0.62 2.21 12.58
CA ILE A 189 -0.26 3.62 12.51
C ILE A 189 -1.51 4.39 12.17
N THR A 190 -1.90 5.33 13.03
CA THR A 190 -3.07 6.18 12.87
C THR A 190 -2.68 7.63 13.09
N GLY A 191 -3.49 8.58 12.58
CA GLY A 191 -3.22 10.02 12.69
C GLY A 191 -3.19 10.73 11.35
N SER A 192 -3.26 10.00 10.23
CA SER A 192 -3.37 10.62 8.89
C SER A 192 -4.65 11.43 8.73
N PHE A 193 -5.70 11.08 9.47
CA PHE A 193 -6.92 11.86 9.61
C PHE A 193 -7.08 12.35 11.04
N LYS A 194 -7.46 13.61 11.22
CA LYS A 194 -7.75 14.19 12.55
C LYS A 194 -8.99 13.55 13.17
N ASP A 195 -10.01 13.32 12.35
CA ASP A 195 -11.29 12.77 12.73
C ASP A 195 -12.02 12.16 11.50
N VAL A 196 -13.21 11.63 11.70
CA VAL A 196 -14.04 11.04 10.65
C VAL A 196 -14.47 12.08 9.59
N HIS A 197 -14.66 13.34 9.98
CA HIS A 197 -15.04 14.39 9.02
C HIS A 197 -13.87 14.76 8.10
N ASP A 198 -12.65 14.69 8.62
CA ASP A 198 -11.44 14.88 7.82
C ASP A 198 -11.28 13.76 6.77
N MET A 199 -11.53 12.52 7.16
CA MET A 199 -11.58 11.39 6.25
C MET A 199 -12.66 11.56 5.17
N TYR A 200 -13.85 12.03 5.55
CA TYR A 200 -14.89 12.32 4.57
C TYR A 200 -14.53 13.47 3.62
N ARG A 201 -13.89 14.52 4.11
CA ARG A 201 -13.39 15.62 3.24
C ARG A 201 -12.38 15.10 2.23
N TRP A 202 -11.43 14.31 2.67
CA TRP A 202 -10.44 13.66 1.80
C TRP A 202 -11.12 12.78 0.73
N SER A 203 -12.02 11.88 1.14
CA SER A 203 -12.75 11.01 0.23
C SER A 203 -13.61 11.79 -0.77
N ASN A 204 -14.33 12.82 -0.29
CA ASN A 204 -15.11 13.71 -1.16
C ASN A 204 -14.21 14.48 -2.15
N GLY A 205 -13.03 14.93 -1.72
CA GLY A 205 -12.06 15.59 -2.57
C GLY A 205 -11.62 14.71 -3.74
N LEU A 206 -11.38 13.43 -3.49
CA LEU A 206 -11.05 12.45 -4.54
C LEU A 206 -12.19 12.22 -5.53
N ALA A 207 -13.44 12.34 -5.07
CA ALA A 207 -14.63 12.19 -5.91
C ALA A 207 -14.96 13.46 -6.75
N GLN A 208 -14.29 14.58 -6.50
CA GLN A 208 -14.42 15.81 -7.32
C GLN A 208 -13.55 15.70 -8.58
N VAL A 209 -13.98 14.88 -9.52
CA VAL A 209 -13.33 14.75 -10.82
C VAL A 209 -13.98 15.66 -11.85
N ASP A 210 -13.25 15.96 -12.93
CA ASP A 210 -13.82 16.67 -14.08
C ASP A 210 -14.98 15.86 -14.67
N CYS A 211 -16.16 16.45 -14.67
CA CYS A 211 -17.39 15.85 -15.20
C CYS A 211 -17.74 16.34 -16.62
N ASN A 212 -16.83 17.03 -17.28
CA ASN A 212 -17.03 17.46 -18.67
C ASN A 212 -16.99 16.22 -19.60
N ILE A 213 -18.04 16.08 -20.42
CA ILE A 213 -18.16 15.01 -21.43
C ILE A 213 -18.24 15.68 -22.79
N PRO A 214 -17.29 15.44 -23.69
CA PRO A 214 -17.43 15.86 -25.09
C PRO A 214 -18.72 15.30 -25.70
N GLU A 215 -19.44 16.12 -26.45
CA GLU A 215 -20.67 15.73 -27.16
C GLU A 215 -21.80 15.20 -26.22
N LEU A 216 -21.84 15.66 -24.97
CA LEU A 216 -22.84 15.25 -23.98
C LEU A 216 -24.27 15.38 -24.49
N ASP A 217 -24.61 16.50 -25.12
CA ASP A 217 -25.96 16.77 -25.63
C ASP A 217 -26.38 15.74 -26.69
N SER A 218 -25.47 15.37 -27.59
CA SER A 218 -25.73 14.34 -28.60
C SER A 218 -25.96 12.97 -27.99
N LEU A 219 -25.17 12.61 -27.00
CA LEU A 219 -25.31 11.36 -26.26
C LEU A 219 -26.63 11.30 -25.49
N LEU A 220 -27.00 12.40 -24.83
CA LEU A 220 -28.28 12.48 -24.09
C LEU A 220 -29.49 12.44 -25.02
N ALA A 221 -29.42 13.08 -26.18
CA ALA A 221 -30.49 13.02 -27.20
C ALA A 221 -30.72 11.57 -27.66
N GLU A 222 -29.64 10.79 -27.90
CA GLU A 222 -29.71 9.38 -28.24
C GLU A 222 -30.36 8.57 -27.10
N ILE A 223 -29.89 8.73 -25.88
CA ILE A 223 -30.35 7.94 -24.71
C ILE A 223 -31.81 8.22 -24.38
N THR A 224 -32.26 9.47 -24.55
CA THR A 224 -33.58 9.92 -24.14
C THR A 224 -34.60 10.00 -25.29
N GLU A 225 -34.22 9.50 -26.47
CA GLU A 225 -35.13 9.46 -27.62
C GLU A 225 -36.48 8.78 -27.28
N GLY A 226 -37.57 9.47 -27.55
CA GLY A 226 -38.91 8.97 -27.29
C GLY A 226 -39.38 9.01 -25.82
N CYS A 227 -38.52 9.41 -24.87
CA CYS A 227 -38.91 9.57 -23.47
C CYS A 227 -39.86 10.76 -23.29
N ARG A 228 -40.94 10.55 -22.52
CA ARG A 228 -41.93 11.57 -22.20
C ARG A 228 -41.93 12.02 -20.75
N THR A 229 -41.31 11.23 -19.88
CA THR A 229 -41.27 11.48 -18.43
C THR A 229 -39.83 11.36 -17.91
N ASP A 230 -39.54 12.03 -16.78
CA ASP A 230 -38.22 11.94 -16.13
C ASP A 230 -37.89 10.50 -15.71
N MET A 231 -38.90 9.73 -15.32
CA MET A 231 -38.73 8.32 -14.96
C MET A 231 -38.29 7.47 -16.16
N GLU A 232 -38.79 7.75 -17.35
CA GLU A 232 -38.37 7.06 -18.58
C GLU A 232 -36.93 7.44 -18.93
N LYS A 233 -36.56 8.71 -18.80
CA LYS A 233 -35.19 9.17 -18.99
C LYS A 233 -34.21 8.49 -18.01
N ILE A 234 -34.55 8.46 -16.72
CA ILE A 234 -33.74 7.78 -15.69
C ILE A 234 -33.54 6.31 -16.04
N ARG A 235 -34.60 5.59 -16.40
CA ARG A 235 -34.53 4.16 -16.76
C ARG A 235 -33.64 3.93 -18.00
N ASN A 236 -33.82 4.74 -19.03
CA ASN A 236 -33.05 4.63 -20.26
C ASN A 236 -31.56 4.92 -20.02
N THR A 237 -31.26 5.97 -19.25
CA THR A 237 -29.88 6.32 -18.90
C THR A 237 -29.21 5.22 -18.08
N TYR A 238 -29.91 4.67 -17.07
CA TYR A 238 -29.42 3.55 -16.29
C TYR A 238 -29.15 2.31 -17.16
N ALA A 239 -30.14 1.94 -17.99
CA ALA A 239 -30.02 0.80 -18.89
C ALA A 239 -28.88 0.99 -19.90
N TRP A 240 -28.73 2.20 -20.43
CA TRP A 240 -27.65 2.52 -21.36
C TRP A 240 -26.27 2.32 -20.71
N VAL A 241 -26.06 2.82 -19.47
CA VAL A 241 -24.81 2.61 -18.73
C VAL A 241 -24.56 1.12 -18.51
N GLN A 242 -25.57 0.35 -18.09
CA GLN A 242 -25.44 -1.10 -17.90
C GLN A 242 -25.05 -1.86 -19.17
N GLN A 243 -25.59 -1.44 -20.32
CA GLN A 243 -25.36 -2.13 -21.59
C GLN A 243 -24.07 -1.71 -22.30
N ASN A 244 -23.61 -0.48 -22.08
CA ASN A 244 -22.51 0.11 -22.82
C ASN A 244 -21.18 0.22 -22.05
N ILE A 245 -21.23 0.09 -20.73
CA ILE A 245 -20.05 0.19 -19.87
C ILE A 245 -19.80 -1.13 -19.15
N ARG A 246 -18.66 -1.75 -19.44
CA ARG A 246 -18.26 -3.00 -18.76
C ARG A 246 -17.72 -2.68 -17.37
N TYR A 247 -18.18 -3.42 -16.35
CA TYR A 247 -17.62 -3.34 -15.01
C TYR A 247 -16.23 -4.02 -14.98
N ILE A 248 -15.22 -3.28 -14.52
CA ILE A 248 -13.88 -3.78 -14.21
C ILE A 248 -13.46 -3.15 -12.89
N ALA A 249 -13.16 -3.97 -11.88
CA ALA A 249 -12.73 -3.49 -10.58
C ALA A 249 -11.30 -2.92 -10.62
N PHE A 250 -11.13 -1.71 -10.08
CA PHE A 250 -9.84 -1.09 -9.81
C PHE A 250 -9.74 -0.83 -8.31
N GLU A 251 -8.95 -1.62 -7.61
CA GLU A 251 -8.91 -1.61 -6.14
C GLU A 251 -7.52 -1.28 -5.58
N ALA A 252 -6.51 -1.17 -6.45
CA ALA A 252 -5.15 -0.88 -6.03
C ALA A 252 -4.87 0.62 -5.93
N GLY A 253 -4.09 1.01 -4.90
CA GLY A 253 -3.60 2.37 -4.72
C GLY A 253 -4.70 3.43 -4.68
N ILE A 254 -4.46 4.58 -5.30
CA ILE A 254 -5.43 5.68 -5.38
C ILE A 254 -6.69 5.27 -6.15
N LEU A 255 -6.57 4.35 -7.10
CA LEU A 255 -7.70 3.86 -7.90
C LEU A 255 -8.74 3.12 -7.04
N GLY A 256 -8.37 2.63 -5.86
CA GLY A 256 -9.32 2.12 -4.87
C GLY A 256 -10.27 3.19 -4.32
N HIS A 257 -9.91 4.47 -4.41
CA HIS A 257 -10.66 5.59 -3.82
C HIS A 257 -11.09 6.63 -4.85
N LYS A 258 -10.23 6.99 -5.81
CA LYS A 258 -10.50 7.99 -6.83
C LYS A 258 -11.21 7.38 -8.05
N PRO A 259 -12.38 7.90 -8.47
CA PRO A 259 -13.02 7.46 -9.69
C PRO A 259 -12.29 7.96 -10.94
N ASP A 260 -12.40 7.20 -12.04
CA ASP A 260 -12.13 7.73 -13.39
C ASP A 260 -13.12 8.86 -13.72
N THR A 261 -12.72 9.79 -14.60
CA THR A 261 -13.62 10.81 -15.11
C THR A 261 -14.71 10.19 -16.01
N PRO A 262 -15.91 10.78 -16.09
CA PRO A 262 -16.96 10.33 -17.00
C PRO A 262 -16.50 10.20 -18.46
N ALA A 263 -15.71 11.17 -18.94
CA ALA A 263 -15.15 11.14 -20.30
C ALA A 263 -14.24 9.93 -20.52
N GLU A 264 -13.39 9.58 -19.55
CA GLU A 264 -12.53 8.40 -19.65
C GLU A 264 -13.31 7.10 -19.62
N VAL A 265 -14.31 6.96 -18.73
CA VAL A 265 -15.19 5.79 -18.69
C VAL A 265 -15.90 5.59 -20.02
N LEU A 266 -16.43 6.65 -20.62
CA LEU A 266 -17.06 6.62 -21.93
C LEU A 266 -16.09 6.22 -23.04
N ARG A 267 -14.89 6.81 -23.06
CA ARG A 267 -13.86 6.50 -24.05
C ARG A 267 -13.38 5.05 -23.96
N LYS A 268 -13.16 4.57 -22.74
CA LYS A 268 -12.66 3.21 -22.46
C LYS A 268 -13.76 2.15 -22.60
N ARG A 269 -15.03 2.52 -22.45
CA ARG A 269 -16.19 1.61 -22.37
C ARG A 269 -16.12 0.63 -21.20
N TYR A 270 -15.35 0.97 -20.18
CA TYR A 270 -15.34 0.25 -18.90
C TYR A 270 -15.04 1.20 -17.73
N GLY A 271 -15.42 0.78 -16.54
CA GLY A 271 -15.15 1.48 -15.30
C GLY A 271 -15.46 0.60 -14.09
N ASP A 272 -14.99 1.02 -12.93
CA ASP A 272 -15.35 0.41 -11.67
C ASP A 272 -16.66 1.00 -11.09
N CYS A 273 -17.04 0.56 -9.89
CA CYS A 273 -18.25 1.06 -9.21
C CYS A 273 -18.26 2.58 -9.08
N LYS A 274 -17.11 3.21 -8.78
CA LYS A 274 -16.98 4.65 -8.58
C LYS A 274 -17.10 5.40 -9.92
N GLY A 275 -16.36 4.98 -10.92
CA GLY A 275 -16.37 5.58 -12.26
C GLY A 275 -17.75 5.49 -12.91
N MET A 276 -18.40 4.33 -12.85
CA MET A 276 -19.76 4.13 -13.37
C MET A 276 -20.80 4.97 -12.60
N ALA A 277 -20.67 5.09 -11.29
CA ALA A 277 -21.58 5.92 -10.49
C ALA A 277 -21.45 7.41 -10.82
N ILE A 278 -20.23 7.92 -10.99
CA ILE A 278 -19.98 9.33 -11.37
C ILE A 278 -20.46 9.57 -12.80
N LEU A 279 -20.25 8.66 -13.74
CA LEU A 279 -20.78 8.77 -15.10
C LEU A 279 -22.32 8.84 -15.08
N LEU A 280 -22.98 7.89 -14.41
CA LEU A 280 -24.45 7.88 -14.29
C LEU A 280 -24.98 9.18 -13.66
N ARG A 281 -24.36 9.64 -12.56
CA ARG A 281 -24.71 10.92 -11.92
C ARG A 281 -24.56 12.10 -12.89
N THR A 282 -23.50 12.12 -13.67
CA THR A 282 -23.23 13.21 -14.63
C THR A 282 -24.30 13.23 -15.73
N LEU A 283 -24.61 12.08 -16.32
CA LEU A 283 -25.66 11.96 -17.34
C LEU A 283 -27.04 12.37 -16.81
N LEU A 284 -27.41 11.92 -15.60
CA LEU A 284 -28.70 12.26 -14.99
C LEU A 284 -28.82 13.74 -14.59
N LYS A 285 -27.72 14.38 -14.19
CA LYS A 285 -27.73 15.81 -13.84
C LYS A 285 -27.89 16.74 -15.05
N ALA A 286 -27.52 16.27 -16.22
CA ALA A 286 -27.57 17.05 -17.44
C ALA A 286 -28.89 16.92 -18.21
N GLN A 287 -29.82 16.09 -17.75
CA GLN A 287 -31.18 15.91 -18.27
C GLN A 287 -32.20 16.85 -17.63
#